data_ac81e88936861d6436559ec37b043a31
#
_entry.id   ac81e88936861d6436559ec37b043a31
#
_cell.length_a   1.000
_cell.length_b   1.000
_cell.length_c   1.000
_cell.angle_alpha   90.00
_cell.angle_beta   90.00
_cell.angle_gamma   90.00
#
_symmetry.space_group_name_H-M   'P 1'
#
loop_
_entity.id
_entity.type
_entity.pdbx_description
1 polymer ?
#
loop_
_entity_poly.entity_id
_entity_poly.type
_entity_poly.pdbx_seq_one_letter_code
_entity_poly.pdbx_strand_id
1 'polypeptide(L)'
;MKTLQVVVHVLPREIDQFERLCNLFKESYFFVKDEINIVLDASLNLNEIFVDWENSQIPKEFFIEKFNNINELHSDWTHKNIFQIENSDKCLGINDKRRNSINDGLYYVYLMYLDLDVFFSHMTLVSLTQLINQIDTDYNIISPETVKLWDDSWADLVNEKYVNHNHEFFKTIDPYSVHKLVFDNLVEEKIKFRTINNVKFGGGWFNVFSKKLLKFINIPESLGSYGLDDTFVMIGANMMKQKGYDVTQYILEGTICIENNKYTLYNYNPYDKFLADKSFEDKGRTFKQGLRKKSNENFELELNKFKDRI
;
A
#
# COMPACT_ATOMS: atom_id res chain seq x y z
N MET A 1 19.21 14.40 -2.21
CA MET A 1 18.05 13.72 -2.83
C MET A 1 17.21 13.11 -1.71
N LYS A 2 15.89 13.31 -1.72
CA LYS A 2 14.99 12.67 -0.74
C LYS A 2 14.86 11.18 -1.07
N THR A 3 14.48 10.36 -0.10
CA THR A 3 14.33 8.90 -0.27
C THR A 3 12.91 8.48 0.02
N LEU A 4 12.30 7.76 -0.90
CA LEU A 4 11.01 7.08 -0.77
C LEU A 4 11.26 5.58 -0.57
N GLN A 5 10.86 5.04 0.58
CA GLN A 5 10.82 3.61 0.82
C GLN A 5 9.44 3.07 0.47
N VAL A 6 9.37 2.15 -0.47
CA VAL A 6 8.15 1.46 -0.88
C VAL A 6 8.08 0.13 -0.15
N VAL A 7 7.09 -0.02 0.71
CA VAL A 7 6.91 -1.22 1.55
C VAL A 7 5.82 -2.10 0.98
N VAL A 8 6.20 -3.33 0.63
CA VAL A 8 5.33 -4.30 -0.04
C VAL A 8 5.36 -5.64 0.71
N HIS A 9 4.18 -6.17 0.98
CA HIS A 9 4.01 -7.51 1.53
C HIS A 9 3.49 -8.43 0.43
N VAL A 10 4.24 -9.50 0.12
CA VAL A 10 3.97 -10.39 -1.00
C VAL A 10 3.52 -11.75 -0.47
N LEU A 11 2.34 -12.18 -0.86
CA LEU A 11 1.91 -13.58 -0.69
C LEU A 11 2.32 -14.41 -1.91
N PRO A 12 2.56 -15.73 -1.78
CA PRO A 12 2.99 -16.59 -2.89
C PRO A 12 2.13 -16.42 -4.14
N ARG A 13 0.81 -16.42 -3.97
CA ARG A 13 -0.15 -16.25 -5.08
C ARG A 13 -0.09 -14.89 -5.77
N GLU A 14 0.45 -13.87 -5.13
CA GLU A 14 0.53 -12.49 -5.62
C GLU A 14 1.86 -12.16 -6.32
N ILE A 15 2.72 -13.17 -6.49
CA ILE A 15 4.07 -12.95 -6.98
C ILE A 15 4.13 -12.36 -8.39
N ASP A 16 3.16 -12.69 -9.26
CA ASP A 16 3.06 -12.11 -10.60
C ASP A 16 2.61 -10.64 -10.55
N GLN A 17 1.77 -10.32 -9.57
CA GLN A 17 1.38 -8.92 -9.34
C GLN A 17 2.56 -8.10 -8.81
N PHE A 18 3.39 -8.71 -7.97
CA PHE A 18 4.63 -8.09 -7.51
C PHE A 18 5.59 -7.82 -8.67
N GLU A 19 5.80 -8.78 -9.56
CA GLU A 19 6.62 -8.61 -10.77
C GLU A 19 6.08 -7.46 -11.66
N ARG A 20 4.76 -7.43 -11.87
CA ARG A 20 4.10 -6.34 -12.60
C ARG A 20 4.34 -4.98 -11.94
N LEU A 21 4.24 -4.92 -10.61
CA LEU A 21 4.47 -3.71 -9.85
C LEU A 21 5.93 -3.23 -9.99
N CYS A 22 6.88 -4.15 -9.89
CA CYS A 22 8.31 -3.83 -10.09
C CYS A 22 8.58 -3.28 -11.50
N ASN A 23 7.96 -3.85 -12.53
CA ASN A 23 8.07 -3.34 -13.90
C ASN A 23 7.52 -1.92 -14.03
N LEU A 24 6.35 -1.65 -13.43
CA LEU A 24 5.75 -0.31 -13.42
C LEU A 24 6.67 0.71 -12.73
N PHE A 25 7.26 0.34 -11.59
CA PHE A 25 8.22 1.20 -10.91
C PHE A 25 9.49 1.43 -11.73
N LYS A 26 10.03 0.40 -12.37
CA LYS A 26 11.21 0.53 -13.25
C LYS A 26 10.95 1.51 -14.39
N GLU A 27 9.83 1.38 -15.08
CA GLU A 27 9.42 2.30 -16.15
C GLU A 27 9.26 3.74 -15.63
N SER A 28 8.60 3.90 -14.48
CA SER A 28 8.36 5.19 -13.85
C SER A 28 9.65 5.85 -13.35
N TYR A 29 10.56 5.05 -12.80
CA TYR A 29 11.81 5.53 -12.23
C TYR A 29 12.70 6.22 -13.27
N PHE A 30 12.64 5.79 -14.53
CA PHE A 30 13.39 6.43 -15.59
C PHE A 30 13.15 7.94 -15.67
N PHE A 31 11.97 8.40 -15.34
CA PHE A 31 11.58 9.81 -15.36
C PHE A 31 11.97 10.59 -14.11
N VAL A 32 12.30 9.92 -13.01
CA VAL A 32 12.53 10.55 -11.69
C VAL A 32 13.88 10.19 -11.05
N LYS A 33 14.71 9.44 -11.74
CA LYS A 33 15.98 8.88 -11.22
C LYS A 33 16.94 9.93 -10.66
N ASP A 34 16.91 11.16 -11.20
CA ASP A 34 17.78 12.24 -10.78
C ASP A 34 17.13 13.14 -9.71
N GLU A 35 15.90 12.82 -9.27
CA GLU A 35 15.11 13.65 -8.37
C GLU A 35 14.81 12.96 -7.03
N ILE A 36 14.74 11.63 -6.99
CA ILE A 36 14.39 10.84 -5.81
C ILE A 36 15.15 9.52 -5.76
N ASN A 37 15.55 9.09 -4.56
CA ASN A 37 16.01 7.73 -4.33
C ASN A 37 14.83 6.83 -3.99
N ILE A 38 14.72 5.68 -4.64
CA ILE A 38 13.72 4.66 -4.33
C ILE A 38 14.37 3.48 -3.62
N VAL A 39 13.84 3.12 -2.46
CA VAL A 39 14.16 1.88 -1.76
C VAL A 39 12.94 0.96 -1.87
N LEU A 40 13.10 -0.17 -2.54
CA LEU A 40 12.06 -1.19 -2.62
C LEU A 40 12.26 -2.20 -1.49
N ASP A 41 11.31 -2.22 -0.56
CA ASP A 41 11.32 -3.06 0.63
C ASP A 41 10.18 -4.08 0.56
N ALA A 42 10.48 -5.26 0.04
CA ALA A 42 9.53 -6.33 -0.20
C ALA A 42 9.79 -7.55 0.69
N SER A 43 8.74 -8.16 1.20
CA SER A 43 8.82 -9.44 1.89
C SER A 43 7.90 -10.48 1.26
N LEU A 44 8.46 -11.61 0.85
CA LEU A 44 7.70 -12.81 0.48
C LEU A 44 7.36 -13.59 1.75
N ASN A 45 6.08 -13.68 2.08
CA ASN A 45 5.61 -14.41 3.25
C ASN A 45 5.23 -15.85 2.87
N LEU A 46 6.04 -16.79 3.32
CA LEU A 46 5.83 -18.24 3.13
C LEU A 46 5.20 -18.90 4.36
N ASN A 47 4.59 -18.14 5.24
CA ASN A 47 4.03 -18.64 6.48
C ASN A 47 2.86 -19.59 6.22
N GLU A 48 2.84 -20.74 6.90
CA GLU A 48 1.82 -21.80 6.79
C GLU A 48 0.40 -21.33 7.15
N ILE A 49 0.25 -20.21 7.85
CA ILE A 49 -1.09 -19.67 8.10
C ILE A 49 -1.76 -19.16 6.81
N PHE A 50 -0.97 -18.80 5.80
CA PHE A 50 -1.48 -18.35 4.50
C PHE A 50 -1.56 -19.49 3.49
N VAL A 51 -0.59 -20.42 3.52
CA VAL A 51 -0.50 -21.56 2.58
C VAL A 51 -0.27 -22.85 3.35
N ASP A 52 -1.02 -23.87 3.00
CA ASP A 52 -0.77 -25.25 3.42
C ASP A 52 0.19 -25.92 2.43
N TRP A 53 1.48 -25.86 2.73
CA TRP A 53 2.53 -26.36 1.84
C TRP A 53 2.50 -27.88 1.65
N GLU A 54 1.98 -28.64 2.61
CA GLU A 54 1.85 -30.09 2.50
C GLU A 54 0.82 -30.51 1.44
N ASN A 55 -0.23 -29.72 1.28
CA ASN A 55 -1.30 -29.96 0.32
C ASN A 55 -1.18 -29.13 -0.96
N SER A 56 -0.15 -28.27 -1.06
CA SER A 56 0.10 -27.46 -2.25
C SER A 56 0.76 -28.30 -3.36
N GLN A 57 0.29 -28.13 -4.60
CA GLN A 57 0.87 -28.79 -5.77
C GLN A 57 2.14 -28.08 -6.28
N ILE A 58 2.34 -26.83 -5.89
CA ILE A 58 3.55 -26.05 -6.21
C ILE A 58 4.37 -25.92 -4.93
N PRO A 59 5.65 -26.31 -4.94
CA PRO A 59 6.50 -26.20 -3.77
C PRO A 59 6.86 -24.75 -3.48
N LYS A 60 7.17 -24.44 -2.22
CA LYS A 60 7.57 -23.09 -1.79
C LYS A 60 8.85 -22.59 -2.49
N GLU A 61 9.73 -23.50 -2.86
CA GLU A 61 10.98 -23.22 -3.56
C GLU A 61 10.76 -22.50 -4.90
N PHE A 62 9.69 -22.83 -5.60
CA PHE A 62 9.30 -22.15 -6.84
C PHE A 62 9.07 -20.64 -6.60
N PHE A 63 8.38 -20.29 -5.54
CA PHE A 63 8.09 -18.88 -5.21
C PHE A 63 9.33 -18.15 -4.70
N ILE A 64 10.20 -18.86 -3.98
CA ILE A 64 11.50 -18.34 -3.54
C ILE A 64 12.37 -17.98 -4.74
N GLU A 65 12.50 -18.92 -5.69
CA GLU A 65 13.27 -18.70 -6.92
C GLU A 65 12.70 -17.56 -7.73
N LYS A 66 11.39 -17.52 -7.93
CA LYS A 66 10.75 -16.45 -8.68
C LYS A 66 10.95 -15.07 -8.01
N PHE A 67 10.82 -14.98 -6.69
CA PHE A 67 11.04 -13.77 -5.93
C PHE A 67 12.50 -13.27 -6.04
N ASN A 68 13.46 -14.18 -5.98
CA ASN A 68 14.88 -13.86 -6.16
C ASN A 68 15.17 -13.40 -7.59
N ASN A 69 14.58 -14.03 -8.60
CA ASN A 69 14.72 -13.60 -10.00
C ASN A 69 14.16 -12.19 -10.22
N ILE A 70 13.03 -11.86 -9.59
CA ILE A 70 12.50 -10.49 -9.63
C ILE A 70 13.49 -9.51 -9.00
N ASN A 71 14.09 -9.86 -7.86
CA ASN A 71 15.10 -9.01 -7.22
C ASN A 71 16.32 -8.76 -8.14
N GLU A 72 16.81 -9.79 -8.80
CA GLU A 72 17.94 -9.66 -9.74
C GLU A 72 17.58 -8.76 -10.93
N LEU A 73 16.41 -8.96 -11.53
CA LEU A 73 15.92 -8.18 -12.68
C LEU A 73 15.71 -6.70 -12.38
N HIS A 74 15.53 -6.35 -11.10
CA HIS A 74 15.21 -5.00 -10.66
C HIS A 74 16.29 -4.37 -9.78
N SER A 75 17.48 -4.98 -9.71
CA SER A 75 18.60 -4.46 -8.91
C SER A 75 19.28 -3.22 -9.52
N ASP A 76 19.05 -2.93 -10.78
CA ASP A 76 19.74 -1.89 -11.55
C ASP A 76 19.07 -0.51 -11.52
N TRP A 77 17.81 -0.43 -11.06
CA TRP A 77 17.05 0.82 -11.09
C TRP A 77 16.71 1.40 -9.72
N THR A 78 16.80 0.60 -8.66
CA THR A 78 16.55 1.08 -7.30
C THR A 78 17.84 1.60 -6.65
N HIS A 79 17.72 2.55 -5.76
CA HIS A 79 18.83 2.94 -4.90
C HIS A 79 19.23 1.80 -3.96
N LYS A 80 18.26 1.01 -3.48
CA LYS A 80 18.46 -0.18 -2.66
C LYS A 80 17.25 -1.10 -2.74
N ASN A 81 17.52 -2.39 -2.92
CA ASN A 81 16.51 -3.44 -2.73
C ASN A 81 16.68 -4.09 -1.36
N ILE A 82 15.57 -4.27 -0.65
CA ILE A 82 15.49 -5.02 0.60
C ILE A 82 14.46 -6.11 0.37
N PHE A 83 14.94 -7.27 -0.07
CA PHE A 83 14.09 -8.42 -0.34
C PHE A 83 14.30 -9.45 0.76
N GLN A 84 13.22 -9.79 1.47
CA GLN A 84 13.23 -10.72 2.59
C GLN A 84 12.28 -11.87 2.32
N ILE A 85 12.69 -13.07 2.70
CA ILE A 85 11.84 -14.25 2.66
C ILE A 85 11.47 -14.61 4.09
N GLU A 86 10.19 -14.51 4.39
CA GLU A 86 9.64 -14.80 5.71
C GLU A 86 9.13 -16.24 5.74
N ASN A 87 9.90 -17.12 6.34
CA ASN A 87 9.58 -18.55 6.51
C ASN A 87 9.75 -18.92 7.99
N SER A 88 9.03 -18.24 8.87
CA SER A 88 9.10 -18.47 10.31
C SER A 88 7.75 -18.95 10.84
N ASP A 89 7.76 -19.68 11.94
CA ASP A 89 6.55 -20.09 12.67
C ASP A 89 5.78 -18.91 13.28
N LYS A 90 6.36 -17.72 13.25
CA LYS A 90 5.67 -16.50 13.63
C LYS A 90 4.83 -16.00 12.47
N CYS A 91 3.57 -15.76 12.75
CA CYS A 91 2.69 -15.07 11.83
C CYS A 91 3.15 -13.61 11.70
N LEU A 92 4.00 -13.35 10.71
CA LEU A 92 4.35 -12.00 10.30
C LEU A 92 3.36 -11.58 9.23
N GLY A 93 2.56 -10.58 9.53
CA GLY A 93 1.59 -10.03 8.59
C GLY A 93 1.99 -8.63 8.13
N ILE A 94 1.07 -7.99 7.42
CA ILE A 94 1.29 -6.64 6.86
C ILE A 94 1.62 -5.60 7.95
N ASN A 95 0.98 -5.70 9.14
CA ASN A 95 1.24 -4.78 10.25
C ASN A 95 2.67 -4.91 10.75
N ASP A 96 3.20 -6.13 10.85
CA ASP A 96 4.58 -6.38 11.27
C ASP A 96 5.57 -5.81 10.27
N LYS A 97 5.33 -6.02 8.97
CA LYS A 97 6.15 -5.47 7.90
C LYS A 97 6.19 -3.95 7.96
N ARG A 98 5.02 -3.31 8.05
CA ARG A 98 4.90 -1.85 8.15
C ARG A 98 5.56 -1.31 9.42
N ARG A 99 5.34 -1.95 10.57
CA ARG A 99 5.97 -1.59 11.85
C ARG A 99 7.50 -1.70 11.79
N ASN A 100 8.01 -2.79 11.23
CA ASN A 100 9.44 -2.98 11.06
C ASN A 100 10.04 -1.89 10.16
N SER A 101 9.38 -1.56 9.06
CA SER A 101 9.82 -0.51 8.13
C SER A 101 9.81 0.90 8.75
N ILE A 102 8.91 1.18 9.70
CA ILE A 102 8.92 2.44 10.47
C ILE A 102 10.16 2.52 11.37
N ASN A 103 10.54 1.39 11.98
CA ASN A 103 11.54 1.33 13.04
C ASN A 103 12.93 0.91 12.54
N ASP A 104 13.04 0.43 11.30
CA ASP A 104 14.35 0.14 10.73
C ASP A 104 15.20 1.41 10.67
N GLY A 105 16.51 1.24 10.80
CA GLY A 105 17.47 2.34 10.78
C GLY A 105 17.68 3.01 9.43
N LEU A 106 16.86 2.70 8.42
CA LEU A 106 17.06 3.18 7.06
C LEU A 106 16.81 4.68 6.93
N TYR A 107 17.60 5.30 6.09
CA TYR A 107 17.54 6.72 5.75
C TYR A 107 16.47 6.96 4.68
N TYR A 108 15.20 6.92 5.05
CA TYR A 108 14.12 7.41 4.20
C TYR A 108 13.51 8.69 4.77
N VAL A 109 12.92 9.50 3.92
CA VAL A 109 12.14 10.69 4.31
C VAL A 109 10.65 10.39 4.23
N TYR A 110 10.27 9.57 3.26
CA TYR A 110 8.90 9.13 3.03
C TYR A 110 8.82 7.60 2.93
N LEU A 111 7.75 7.05 3.49
CA LEU A 111 7.41 5.64 3.43
C LEU A 111 6.07 5.47 2.73
N MET A 112 6.03 4.64 1.71
CA MET A 112 4.86 4.31 0.94
C MET A 112 4.35 2.93 1.32
N TYR A 113 3.11 2.86 1.78
CA TYR A 113 2.38 1.61 1.90
C TYR A 113 1.71 1.32 0.56
N LEU A 114 1.93 0.13 0.04
CA LEU A 114 1.43 -0.25 -1.26
C LEU A 114 1.01 -1.71 -1.26
N ASP A 115 -0.25 -1.96 -1.62
CA ASP A 115 -0.77 -3.30 -1.85
C ASP A 115 -0.54 -3.71 -3.31
N LEU A 116 -0.38 -5.02 -3.56
CA LEU A 116 0.00 -5.52 -4.88
C LEU A 116 -1.11 -5.45 -5.91
N ASP A 117 -2.35 -5.38 -5.47
CA ASP A 117 -3.54 -5.31 -6.30
C ASP A 117 -3.91 -3.90 -6.72
N VAL A 118 -3.02 -2.93 -6.49
CA VAL A 118 -3.22 -1.54 -6.88
C VAL A 118 -2.68 -1.25 -8.27
N PHE A 119 -3.46 -0.49 -9.04
CA PHE A 119 -3.10 0.03 -10.35
C PHE A 119 -3.01 1.55 -10.32
N PHE A 120 -1.93 2.07 -10.86
CA PHE A 120 -1.70 3.49 -11.05
C PHE A 120 -0.80 3.73 -12.26
N SER A 121 -0.75 4.96 -12.77
CA SER A 121 0.10 5.29 -13.93
C SER A 121 1.54 5.58 -13.49
N HIS A 122 2.48 5.45 -14.44
CA HIS A 122 3.85 5.92 -14.22
C HIS A 122 3.91 7.41 -13.86
N MET A 123 2.96 8.21 -14.34
CA MET A 123 2.85 9.63 -13.99
C MET A 123 2.52 9.85 -12.52
N THR A 124 1.95 8.87 -11.84
CA THR A 124 1.72 8.93 -10.38
C THR A 124 3.04 9.05 -9.61
N LEU A 125 4.06 8.29 -9.98
CA LEU A 125 5.38 8.41 -9.36
C LEU A 125 6.06 9.74 -9.68
N VAL A 126 5.89 10.24 -10.90
CA VAL A 126 6.39 11.58 -11.29
C VAL A 126 5.72 12.66 -10.45
N SER A 127 4.39 12.63 -10.34
CA SER A 127 3.62 13.58 -9.52
C SER A 127 4.02 13.53 -8.05
N LEU A 128 4.14 12.30 -7.53
CA LEU A 128 4.56 12.06 -6.15
C LEU A 128 5.96 12.64 -5.88
N THR A 129 6.91 12.39 -6.77
CA THR A 129 8.29 12.89 -6.64
C THR A 129 8.33 14.41 -6.65
N GLN A 130 7.62 15.05 -7.56
CA GLN A 130 7.55 16.50 -7.63
C GLN A 130 6.95 17.09 -6.36
N LEU A 131 5.87 16.50 -5.85
CA LEU A 131 5.26 16.94 -4.61
C LEU A 131 6.21 16.74 -3.41
N ILE A 132 6.81 15.57 -3.27
CA ILE A 132 7.78 15.27 -2.19
C ILE A 132 8.89 16.32 -2.16
N ASN A 133 9.40 16.75 -3.33
CA ASN A 133 10.47 17.72 -3.41
C ASN A 133 10.03 19.15 -3.03
N GLN A 134 8.74 19.46 -3.14
CA GLN A 134 8.17 20.78 -2.78
C GLN A 134 7.75 20.89 -1.31
N ILE A 135 7.44 19.75 -0.65
CA ILE A 135 6.99 19.74 0.74
C ILE A 135 8.15 20.03 1.68
N ASP A 136 7.97 20.99 2.57
CA ASP A 136 8.92 21.37 3.61
C ASP A 136 8.35 21.24 5.05
N THR A 137 7.24 20.54 5.21
CA THR A 137 6.63 20.29 6.52
C THR A 137 6.96 18.89 7.04
N ASP A 138 6.85 18.69 8.37
CA ASP A 138 7.31 17.47 9.03
C ASP A 138 6.30 16.33 9.00
N TYR A 139 5.00 16.64 9.08
CA TYR A 139 3.94 15.66 9.23
C TYR A 139 3.03 15.65 7.99
N ASN A 140 3.36 14.78 7.05
CA ASN A 140 2.69 14.75 5.76
C ASN A 140 2.11 13.39 5.44
N ILE A 141 0.96 13.42 4.77
CA ILE A 141 0.31 12.29 4.13
C ILE A 141 0.11 12.69 2.67
N ILE A 142 0.40 11.79 1.74
CA ILE A 142 0.14 11.99 0.32
C ILE A 142 -0.71 10.82 -0.16
N SER A 143 -1.90 11.14 -0.65
CA SER A 143 -2.85 10.16 -1.19
C SER A 143 -3.15 10.48 -2.66
N PRO A 144 -3.28 9.48 -3.53
CA PRO A 144 -3.79 9.69 -4.88
C PRO A 144 -5.30 9.90 -4.85
N GLU A 145 -5.86 10.39 -5.94
CA GLU A 145 -7.30 10.26 -6.15
C GLU A 145 -7.69 8.81 -6.37
N THR A 146 -8.89 8.45 -5.91
CA THR A 146 -9.48 7.14 -6.09
C THR A 146 -10.80 7.22 -6.85
N VAL A 147 -11.27 6.09 -7.36
CA VAL A 147 -12.57 5.95 -8.03
C VAL A 147 -13.58 5.21 -7.17
N LYS A 148 -13.20 4.85 -5.95
CA LYS A 148 -14.02 4.07 -5.01
C LYS A 148 -14.31 4.86 -3.76
N LEU A 149 -15.58 4.95 -3.43
CA LEU A 149 -16.08 5.53 -2.19
C LEU A 149 -16.48 4.39 -1.26
N TRP A 150 -15.80 4.26 -0.12
CA TRP A 150 -16.15 3.28 0.90
C TRP A 150 -17.17 3.82 1.88
N ASP A 151 -17.00 5.09 2.24
CA ASP A 151 -17.90 5.85 3.10
C ASP A 151 -17.65 7.35 2.89
N ASP A 152 -18.38 8.20 3.57
CA ASP A 152 -18.31 9.66 3.42
C ASP A 152 -16.92 10.26 3.75
N SER A 153 -16.08 9.54 4.51
CA SER A 153 -14.73 10.00 4.83
C SER A 153 -13.79 10.04 3.62
N TRP A 154 -14.15 9.32 2.54
CA TRP A 154 -13.40 9.25 1.28
C TRP A 154 -13.80 10.33 0.27
N ALA A 155 -14.86 11.10 0.53
CA ALA A 155 -15.42 12.04 -0.43
C ALA A 155 -14.37 13.02 -1.01
N ASP A 156 -13.45 13.50 -0.17
CA ASP A 156 -12.39 14.42 -0.62
C ASP A 156 -11.27 13.74 -1.42
N LEU A 157 -11.24 12.40 -1.48
CA LEU A 157 -10.21 11.61 -2.18
C LEU A 157 -10.71 11.11 -3.55
N VAL A 158 -11.97 11.26 -3.80
CA VAL A 158 -12.63 10.69 -4.98
C VAL A 158 -12.50 11.64 -6.17
N ASN A 159 -12.17 11.08 -7.33
CA ASN A 159 -12.28 11.81 -8.58
C ASN A 159 -13.71 11.65 -9.14
N GLU A 160 -14.52 12.70 -8.98
CA GLU A 160 -15.93 12.74 -9.37
C GLU A 160 -16.19 12.36 -10.84
N LYS A 161 -15.23 12.59 -11.72
CA LYS A 161 -15.34 12.25 -13.15
C LYS A 161 -15.48 10.76 -13.40
N TYR A 162 -14.93 9.93 -12.48
CA TYR A 162 -14.86 8.48 -12.66
C TYR A 162 -15.64 7.70 -11.61
N VAL A 163 -16.22 8.38 -10.63
CA VAL A 163 -17.00 7.72 -9.58
C VAL A 163 -18.41 7.42 -10.02
N ASN A 164 -18.81 6.18 -9.82
CA ASN A 164 -20.21 5.80 -9.82
C ASN A 164 -20.68 5.66 -8.36
N HIS A 165 -21.57 6.54 -7.92
CA HIS A 165 -22.09 6.59 -6.55
C HIS A 165 -22.83 5.32 -6.10
N ASN A 166 -23.08 4.36 -7.00
CA ASN A 166 -23.78 3.11 -6.67
C ASN A 166 -22.86 2.03 -6.08
N HIS A 167 -21.63 2.30 -5.74
CA HIS A 167 -20.64 1.33 -5.22
C HIS A 167 -20.43 0.07 -6.11
N GLU A 168 -21.10 0.00 -7.25
CA GLU A 168 -21.03 -1.10 -8.22
C GLU A 168 -20.06 -0.83 -9.37
N PHE A 169 -19.39 0.30 -9.34
CA PHE A 169 -18.47 0.72 -10.40
C PHE A 169 -17.49 -0.38 -10.80
N PHE A 170 -16.93 -1.08 -9.83
CA PHE A 170 -16.03 -2.19 -10.08
C PHE A 170 -16.70 -3.50 -10.50
N LYS A 171 -18.01 -3.59 -10.42
CA LYS A 171 -18.75 -4.77 -10.91
C LYS A 171 -19.11 -4.68 -12.38
N THR A 172 -19.24 -3.48 -12.91
CA THR A 172 -19.78 -3.21 -14.24
C THR A 172 -18.76 -2.70 -15.26
N ILE A 173 -17.61 -2.20 -14.80
CA ILE A 173 -16.57 -1.65 -15.67
C ILE A 173 -15.30 -2.48 -15.50
N ASP A 174 -14.77 -2.96 -16.61
CA ASP A 174 -13.44 -3.52 -16.66
C ASP A 174 -12.42 -2.48 -16.14
N PRO A 175 -11.79 -2.71 -14.97
CA PRO A 175 -10.85 -1.75 -14.41
C PRO A 175 -9.68 -1.46 -15.33
N TYR A 176 -9.34 -2.40 -16.21
CA TYR A 176 -8.30 -2.21 -17.21
C TYR A 176 -8.70 -1.15 -18.24
N SER A 177 -9.97 -1.11 -18.63
CA SER A 177 -10.49 -0.06 -19.51
C SER A 177 -10.54 1.29 -18.82
N VAL A 178 -10.90 1.34 -17.55
CA VAL A 178 -10.86 2.57 -16.74
C VAL A 178 -9.40 3.03 -16.58
N HIS A 179 -8.51 2.11 -16.29
CA HIS A 179 -7.08 2.37 -16.15
C HIS A 179 -6.51 2.96 -17.46
N LYS A 180 -6.85 2.38 -18.61
CA LYS A 180 -6.44 2.89 -19.91
C LYS A 180 -7.03 4.27 -20.20
N LEU A 181 -8.32 4.47 -19.95
CA LEU A 181 -8.99 5.77 -20.14
C LEU A 181 -8.35 6.87 -19.26
N VAL A 182 -7.99 6.53 -18.04
CA VAL A 182 -7.30 7.44 -17.13
C VAL A 182 -5.91 7.78 -17.64
N PHE A 183 -5.16 6.79 -18.13
CA PHE A 183 -3.79 7.01 -18.61
C PHE A 183 -3.74 7.76 -19.92
N ASP A 184 -4.59 7.42 -20.86
CA ASP A 184 -4.66 8.13 -22.15
C ASP A 184 -5.02 9.61 -21.96
N ASN A 185 -5.73 9.96 -20.90
CA ASN A 185 -6.10 11.35 -20.59
C ASN A 185 -5.12 12.09 -19.66
N LEU A 186 -4.23 11.39 -18.95
CA LEU A 186 -3.29 12.00 -18.01
C LEU A 186 -1.98 12.47 -18.68
N VAL A 187 -1.69 12.03 -19.88
CA VAL A 187 -0.43 12.35 -20.59
C VAL A 187 -0.30 13.85 -20.90
N GLU A 188 -1.41 14.59 -20.93
CA GLU A 188 -1.41 16.00 -21.30
C GLU A 188 -1.74 16.96 -20.14
N GLU A 189 -2.15 16.49 -18.97
CA GLU A 189 -2.49 17.39 -17.87
C GLU A 189 -1.27 17.72 -17.00
N LYS A 190 -1.11 19.00 -16.66
CA LYS A 190 -0.14 19.43 -15.66
C LYS A 190 -0.47 18.75 -14.33
N ILE A 191 0.55 18.15 -13.75
CA ILE A 191 0.48 17.56 -12.43
C ILE A 191 0.01 18.62 -11.44
N LYS A 192 -1.04 18.32 -10.71
CA LYS A 192 -1.63 19.19 -9.70
C LYS A 192 -1.70 18.44 -8.38
N PHE A 193 -1.66 19.19 -7.32
CA PHE A 193 -1.97 18.68 -6.00
C PHE A 193 -2.75 19.74 -5.21
N ARG A 194 -3.54 19.27 -4.28
CA ARG A 194 -4.27 20.13 -3.33
C ARG A 194 -4.11 19.62 -1.91
N THR A 195 -4.34 20.46 -0.96
CA THR A 195 -4.39 20.10 0.45
C THR A 195 -5.85 19.99 0.91
N ILE A 196 -6.10 19.16 1.89
CA ILE A 196 -7.40 19.05 2.53
C ILE A 196 -7.33 19.47 4.00
N ASN A 197 -8.41 20.11 4.46
CA ASN A 197 -8.43 20.72 5.78
C ASN A 197 -8.39 19.72 6.94
N ASN A 198 -9.03 18.58 6.77
CA ASN A 198 -9.03 17.49 7.74
C ASN A 198 -8.37 16.24 7.13
N VAL A 199 -7.66 15.49 7.96
CA VAL A 199 -7.12 14.21 7.50
C VAL A 199 -8.28 13.26 7.19
N LYS A 200 -8.29 12.74 5.97
CA LYS A 200 -9.30 11.80 5.46
C LYS A 200 -8.67 10.43 5.27
N PHE A 201 -9.49 9.41 5.46
CA PHE A 201 -9.02 8.05 5.30
C PHE A 201 -8.81 7.71 3.82
N GLY A 202 -7.60 7.32 3.45
CA GLY A 202 -7.24 6.96 2.08
C GLY A 202 -6.96 5.46 1.89
N GLY A 203 -7.14 4.65 2.92
CA GLY A 203 -6.82 3.20 2.90
C GLY A 203 -5.33 2.89 2.95
N GLY A 204 -5.01 1.66 3.35
CA GLY A 204 -3.62 1.18 3.43
C GLY A 204 -3.04 0.71 2.10
N TRP A 205 -3.84 0.70 1.05
CA TRP A 205 -3.50 0.15 -0.26
C TRP A 205 -2.61 1.04 -1.12
N PHE A 206 -2.66 2.37 -0.93
CA PHE A 206 -1.75 3.34 -1.49
C PHE A 206 -1.77 4.60 -0.62
N ASN A 207 -0.77 4.79 0.22
CA ASN A 207 -0.55 6.03 0.94
C ASN A 207 0.94 6.24 1.17
N VAL A 208 1.35 7.50 1.11
CA VAL A 208 2.72 7.92 1.39
C VAL A 208 2.72 8.80 2.63
N PHE A 209 3.58 8.48 3.56
CA PHE A 209 3.70 9.16 4.84
C PHE A 209 5.10 9.70 5.05
N SER A 210 5.23 10.89 5.64
CA SER A 210 6.53 11.31 6.14
C SER A 210 7.00 10.40 7.28
N LYS A 211 8.30 10.15 7.34
CA LYS A 211 8.93 9.37 8.41
C LYS A 211 8.62 9.91 9.80
N LYS A 212 8.62 11.23 9.96
CA LYS A 212 8.36 11.89 11.24
C LYS A 212 6.94 11.59 11.73
N LEU A 213 5.95 11.64 10.84
CA LEU A 213 4.56 11.30 11.17
C LEU A 213 4.46 9.85 11.65
N LEU A 214 4.98 8.90 10.86
CA LEU A 214 4.90 7.48 11.21
C LEU A 214 5.65 7.14 12.50
N LYS A 215 6.83 7.73 12.73
CA LYS A 215 7.56 7.53 13.98
C LYS A 215 6.84 8.12 15.19
N PHE A 216 6.13 9.23 14.98
CA PHE A 216 5.36 9.84 16.06
C PHE A 216 4.12 9.02 16.42
N ILE A 217 3.36 8.56 15.41
CA ILE A 217 2.15 7.75 15.64
C ILE A 217 2.54 6.32 16.03
N ASN A 218 3.36 5.67 15.22
CA ASN A 218 3.75 4.27 15.25
C ASN A 218 2.54 3.30 15.19
N ILE A 219 2.78 2.07 14.81
CA ILE A 219 1.75 1.01 14.80
C ILE A 219 1.95 0.16 16.06
N PRO A 220 1.00 0.16 17.03
CA PRO A 220 1.16 -0.61 18.26
C PRO A 220 1.26 -2.12 18.01
N GLU A 221 2.14 -2.81 18.73
CA GLU A 221 2.28 -4.28 18.65
C GLU A 221 1.01 -5.01 19.07
N SER A 222 0.23 -4.41 19.98
CA SER A 222 -1.03 -4.94 20.46
C SER A 222 -2.10 -5.07 19.39
N LEU A 223 -1.98 -4.34 18.26
CA LEU A 223 -2.85 -4.54 17.08
C LEU A 223 -2.57 -5.88 16.37
N GLY A 224 -1.48 -6.56 16.73
CA GLY A 224 -1.11 -7.84 16.10
C GLY A 224 -0.58 -7.66 14.68
N SER A 225 -0.66 -8.75 13.91
CA SER A 225 0.01 -8.85 12.62
C SER A 225 -0.84 -8.40 11.42
N TYR A 226 -2.14 -8.16 11.61
CA TYR A 226 -3.05 -7.86 10.50
C TYR A 226 -4.22 -6.95 10.88
N GLY A 227 -4.45 -5.91 10.07
CA GLY A 227 -5.64 -5.05 10.04
C GLY A 227 -5.58 -3.86 11.00
N LEU A 228 -6.33 -2.83 10.66
CA LEU A 228 -6.50 -1.55 11.37
C LEU A 228 -5.22 -0.72 11.58
N ASP A 229 -4.11 -1.11 11.00
CA ASP A 229 -2.85 -0.36 11.06
C ASP A 229 -2.93 0.97 10.30
N ASP A 230 -3.46 0.94 9.10
CA ASP A 230 -3.73 2.12 8.27
C ASP A 230 -4.76 3.04 8.93
N THR A 231 -5.85 2.45 9.44
CA THR A 231 -6.89 3.17 10.16
C THR A 231 -6.33 3.85 11.41
N PHE A 232 -5.47 3.15 12.16
CA PHE A 232 -4.82 3.70 13.34
C PHE A 232 -3.94 4.91 13.00
N VAL A 233 -3.13 4.80 11.95
CA VAL A 233 -2.25 5.88 11.49
C VAL A 233 -3.07 7.09 11.04
N MET A 234 -4.12 6.89 10.25
CA MET A 234 -4.95 7.98 9.73
C MET A 234 -5.75 8.68 10.84
N ILE A 235 -6.35 7.95 11.76
CA ILE A 235 -7.04 8.54 12.91
C ILE A 235 -6.05 9.25 13.83
N GLY A 236 -4.89 8.65 14.09
CA GLY A 236 -3.83 9.28 14.86
C GLY A 236 -3.37 10.61 14.25
N ALA A 237 -3.18 10.66 12.94
CA ALA A 237 -2.82 11.87 12.22
C ALA A 237 -3.91 12.96 12.34
N ASN A 238 -5.20 12.55 12.25
CA ASN A 238 -6.31 13.48 12.44
C ASN A 238 -6.38 14.02 13.89
N MET A 239 -6.16 13.18 14.89
CA MET A 239 -6.07 13.58 16.29
C MET A 239 -4.94 14.59 16.51
N MET A 240 -3.75 14.34 15.95
CA MET A 240 -2.63 15.29 16.00
C MET A 240 -3.04 16.64 15.42
N LYS A 241 -3.67 16.66 14.24
CA LYS A 241 -4.13 17.90 13.62
C LYS A 241 -5.13 18.65 14.49
N GLN A 242 -6.08 17.95 15.10
CA GLN A 242 -7.05 18.56 16.03
C GLN A 242 -6.40 19.15 17.30
N LYS A 243 -5.24 18.63 17.69
CA LYS A 243 -4.42 19.14 18.80
C LYS A 243 -3.47 20.28 18.39
N GLY A 244 -3.51 20.71 17.12
CA GLY A 244 -2.72 21.83 16.62
C GLY A 244 -1.34 21.46 16.05
N TYR A 245 -1.05 20.19 15.86
CA TYR A 245 0.14 19.78 15.09
C TYR A 245 -0.06 20.16 13.61
N ASP A 246 1.01 20.55 12.94
CA ASP A 246 1.00 20.89 11.51
C ASP A 246 1.01 19.62 10.65
N VAL A 247 -0.13 18.90 10.67
CA VAL A 247 -0.35 17.72 9.83
C VAL A 247 -1.06 18.11 8.57
N THR A 248 -0.47 17.83 7.42
CA THR A 248 -1.04 18.14 6.10
C THR A 248 -1.21 16.88 5.26
N GLN A 249 -2.43 16.69 4.75
CA GLN A 249 -2.70 15.66 3.73
C GLN A 249 -2.81 16.33 2.37
N TYR A 250 -2.00 15.83 1.43
CA TYR A 250 -1.97 16.23 0.03
C TYR A 250 -2.68 15.19 -0.81
N ILE A 251 -3.42 15.63 -1.81
CA ILE A 251 -4.07 14.80 -2.81
C ILE A 251 -3.38 15.05 -4.15
N LEU A 252 -2.95 13.98 -4.79
CA LEU A 252 -2.40 14.01 -6.14
C LEU A 252 -3.57 14.04 -7.14
N GLU A 253 -3.94 15.22 -7.60
CA GLU A 253 -5.04 15.39 -8.56
C GLU A 253 -4.65 14.85 -9.94
N GLY A 254 -5.59 14.14 -10.55
CA GLY A 254 -5.39 13.54 -11.87
C GLY A 254 -4.57 12.25 -11.86
N THR A 255 -4.06 11.82 -10.72
CA THR A 255 -3.39 10.53 -10.56
C THR A 255 -4.33 9.54 -9.90
N ILE A 256 -5.00 8.73 -10.67
CA ILE A 256 -6.01 7.82 -10.16
C ILE A 256 -5.37 6.49 -9.80
N CYS A 257 -5.64 6.02 -8.60
CA CYS A 257 -5.34 4.67 -8.16
C CYS A 257 -6.60 3.82 -8.11
N ILE A 258 -6.48 2.60 -8.60
CA ILE A 258 -7.57 1.62 -8.69
C ILE A 258 -7.13 0.37 -7.95
N GLU A 259 -7.90 -0.02 -6.94
CA GLU A 259 -7.71 -1.30 -6.27
C GLU A 259 -8.33 -2.42 -7.12
N ASN A 260 -7.55 -3.46 -7.41
CA ASN A 260 -8.06 -4.66 -8.03
C ASN A 260 -8.93 -5.41 -7.00
N ASN A 261 -10.20 -5.56 -7.29
CA ASN A 261 -11.07 -6.39 -6.46
C ASN A 261 -11.40 -7.71 -7.17
N LYS A 262 -12.10 -8.59 -6.47
CA LYS A 262 -12.48 -9.93 -6.98
C LYS A 262 -13.25 -9.95 -8.32
N TYR A 263 -13.65 -8.80 -8.83
CA TYR A 263 -14.39 -8.66 -10.09
C TYR A 263 -13.54 -8.12 -11.23
N THR A 264 -12.23 -8.01 -11.06
CA THR A 264 -11.31 -7.48 -12.06
C THR A 264 -10.66 -8.60 -12.85
N LEU A 265 -10.06 -8.26 -13.98
CA LEU A 265 -9.32 -9.20 -14.84
C LEU A 265 -8.21 -9.99 -14.11
N TYR A 266 -7.79 -9.49 -12.96
CA TYR A 266 -6.71 -10.05 -12.17
C TYR A 266 -7.19 -10.93 -11.02
N ASN A 267 -8.49 -11.22 -10.93
CA ASN A 267 -9.00 -12.28 -10.07
C ASN A 267 -8.52 -13.66 -10.48
N TYR A 268 -8.04 -13.79 -11.70
CA TYR A 268 -7.39 -15.01 -12.11
C TYR A 268 -5.94 -14.99 -11.65
N ASN A 269 -5.70 -15.56 -10.49
CA ASN A 269 -4.36 -15.91 -10.08
C ASN A 269 -4.04 -17.30 -10.65
N PRO A 270 -3.00 -17.44 -11.48
CA PRO A 270 -2.66 -18.71 -12.09
C PRO A 270 -2.34 -19.80 -11.07
N TYR A 271 -1.99 -19.42 -9.86
CA TYR A 271 -1.61 -20.32 -8.78
C TYR A 271 -2.77 -20.80 -7.91
N ASP A 272 -3.95 -20.17 -7.97
CA ASP A 272 -5.09 -20.51 -7.09
C ASP A 272 -5.53 -21.98 -7.17
N LYS A 273 -5.35 -22.60 -8.33
CA LYS A 273 -5.69 -24.00 -8.55
C LYS A 273 -4.67 -24.98 -7.94
N PHE A 274 -3.48 -24.51 -7.65
CA PHE A 274 -2.33 -25.33 -7.26
C PHE A 274 -1.88 -25.08 -5.82
N LEU A 275 -2.23 -23.94 -5.26
CA LEU A 275 -1.97 -23.59 -3.88
C LEU A 275 -3.13 -24.02 -3.00
N ALA A 276 -2.82 -24.67 -1.90
CA ALA A 276 -3.73 -24.80 -0.77
C ALA A 276 -3.67 -23.49 0.06
N ASP A 277 -4.01 -22.36 -0.58
CA ASP A 277 -3.90 -21.02 0.01
C ASP A 277 -5.12 -20.74 0.89
N LYS A 278 -4.87 -20.69 2.19
CA LYS A 278 -5.89 -20.44 3.22
C LYS A 278 -6.49 -19.03 3.16
N SER A 279 -5.85 -18.11 2.46
CA SER A 279 -6.36 -16.73 2.30
C SER A 279 -7.54 -16.64 1.31
N PHE A 280 -7.75 -17.68 0.48
CA PHE A 280 -8.70 -17.70 -0.63
C PHE A 280 -9.91 -18.61 -0.49
N GLU A 281 -9.89 -19.57 0.44
CA GLU A 281 -11.06 -20.41 0.66
C GLU A 281 -12.30 -19.54 0.89
N ASP A 282 -13.51 -20.08 0.62
CA ASP A 282 -14.81 -19.47 1.01
C ASP A 282 -14.84 -19.04 2.49
N LYS A 283 -13.95 -19.60 3.29
CA LYS A 283 -13.61 -19.21 4.68
C LYS A 283 -12.69 -17.99 4.77
N GLY A 284 -12.19 -17.44 3.68
CA GLY A 284 -11.22 -16.32 3.67
C GLY A 284 -11.69 -15.10 4.46
N ARG A 285 -13.00 -14.85 4.46
CA ARG A 285 -13.60 -13.81 5.30
C ARG A 285 -13.48 -14.15 6.79
N THR A 286 -13.73 -15.39 7.17
CA THR A 286 -13.59 -15.89 8.55
C THR A 286 -12.13 -15.94 8.98
N PHE A 287 -11.25 -16.33 8.07
CA PHE A 287 -9.80 -16.34 8.29
C PHE A 287 -9.27 -14.91 8.49
N LYS A 288 -9.58 -13.98 7.59
CA LYS A 288 -9.23 -12.56 7.74
C LYS A 288 -9.81 -11.93 9.01
N GLN A 289 -11.03 -12.31 9.39
CA GLN A 289 -11.63 -11.88 10.66
C GLN A 289 -10.87 -12.42 11.87
N GLY A 290 -10.42 -13.66 11.81
CA GLY A 290 -9.58 -14.27 12.84
C GLY A 290 -8.24 -13.55 13.02
N LEU A 291 -7.58 -13.21 11.91
CA LEU A 291 -6.34 -12.43 11.92
C LEU A 291 -6.55 -11.00 12.47
N ARG A 292 -7.70 -10.39 12.18
CA ARG A 292 -8.08 -9.06 12.69
C ARG A 292 -8.54 -9.04 14.15
N LYS A 293 -8.73 -10.18 14.77
CA LYS A 293 -9.28 -10.25 16.15
C LYS A 293 -8.49 -9.39 17.12
N LYS A 294 -7.16 -9.53 17.13
CA LYS A 294 -6.28 -8.72 18.01
C LYS A 294 -6.40 -7.23 17.75
N SER A 295 -6.42 -6.83 16.47
CA SER A 295 -6.59 -5.43 16.09
C SER A 295 -7.91 -4.89 16.61
N ASN A 296 -9.01 -5.61 16.38
CA ASN A 296 -10.35 -5.17 16.80
C ASN A 296 -10.47 -5.06 18.33
N GLU A 297 -9.88 -6.00 19.06
CA GLU A 297 -9.94 -6.02 20.55
C GLU A 297 -9.12 -4.87 21.18
N ASN A 298 -8.03 -4.44 20.56
CA ASN A 298 -7.11 -3.48 21.17
C ASN A 298 -7.20 -2.07 20.58
N PHE A 299 -7.90 -1.89 19.47
CA PHE A 299 -7.90 -0.66 18.69
C PHE A 299 -8.27 0.59 19.51
N GLU A 300 -9.42 0.56 20.15
CA GLU A 300 -9.91 1.68 20.96
C GLU A 300 -8.99 1.99 22.14
N LEU A 301 -8.46 0.94 22.78
CA LEU A 301 -7.51 1.12 23.88
C LEU A 301 -6.24 1.85 23.42
N GLU A 302 -5.70 1.45 22.28
CA GLU A 302 -4.49 2.06 21.73
C GLU A 302 -4.73 3.48 21.21
N LEU A 303 -5.90 3.77 20.64
CA LEU A 303 -6.29 5.13 20.29
C LEU A 303 -6.40 6.03 21.51
N ASN A 304 -6.97 5.54 22.60
CA ASN A 304 -7.08 6.31 23.84
C ASN A 304 -5.68 6.58 24.43
N LYS A 305 -4.79 5.58 24.47
CA LYS A 305 -3.39 5.80 24.89
C LYS A 305 -2.68 6.84 24.02
N PHE A 306 -2.91 6.78 22.70
CA PHE A 306 -2.33 7.76 21.79
C PHE A 306 -2.88 9.16 22.05
N LYS A 307 -4.20 9.29 22.23
CA LYS A 307 -4.87 10.56 22.56
C LYS A 307 -4.33 11.20 23.84
N ASP A 308 -4.04 10.40 24.85
CA ASP A 308 -3.51 10.88 26.14
C ASP A 308 -2.03 11.31 26.02
N ARG A 309 -1.30 10.81 25.02
CA ARG A 309 0.10 11.14 24.74
C ARG A 309 0.29 12.46 24.00
N ILE A 310 -0.68 12.86 23.18
CA ILE A 310 -0.66 14.08 22.37
C ILE A 310 -1.46 15.21 23.05
#